data_a88507ec605ff13da2ad58389d365473
#
_entry.id   a88507ec605ff13da2ad58389d365473
#
_cell.length_a   1.000
_cell.length_b   1.000
_cell.length_c   1.000
_cell.angle_alpha   90.00
_cell.angle_beta   90.00
_cell.angle_gamma   90.00
#
_symmetry.space_group_name_H-M   'P 1'
#
loop_
_entity.id
_entity.type
_entity.pdbx_description
1 polymer ?
#
loop_
_entity_poly.entity_id
_entity_poly.type
_entity_poly.pdbx_seq_one_letter_code
_entity_poly.pdbx_strand_id
1 'polypeptide(L)'
;GLERAEAARLKGRLRAWDSIVVPRWAGVPEAHCAQLGYFCLQLPAMQAAPDQPVASREAQLSDTRLFRQFNAFLLPGDQDGSPTWNNLLADLRALILRARPEVIVLPHPSIDPHPDHICAQAAVFEALQGLEWQPTTILGYANHLHDNDRWPMGNSADGIALPPVFDASLSLYPCSVLLSLD
;
A
#
# COMPACT_ATOMS: atom_id res chain seq x y z
N GLY A 1 26.96 10.06 14.83
CA GLY A 1 25.84 9.29 14.29
C GLY A 1 25.03 10.15 13.33
N LEU A 2 24.21 9.51 12.49
CA LEU A 2 23.30 10.21 11.58
C LEU A 2 22.26 10.99 12.40
N GLU A 3 21.88 12.19 11.92
CA GLU A 3 20.74 12.89 12.46
C GLU A 3 19.45 12.07 12.24
N ARG A 4 18.44 12.25 13.12
CA ARG A 4 17.21 11.46 13.08
C ARG A 4 16.49 11.54 11.72
N ALA A 5 16.42 12.74 11.14
CA ALA A 5 15.77 12.94 9.83
C ALA A 5 16.55 12.25 8.69
N GLU A 6 17.87 12.30 8.74
CA GLU A 6 18.74 11.63 7.76
C GLU A 6 18.61 10.10 7.86
N ALA A 7 18.60 9.56 9.08
CA ALA A 7 18.37 8.14 9.31
C ALA A 7 16.97 7.69 8.78
N ALA A 8 15.94 8.52 8.98
CA ALA A 8 14.59 8.25 8.46
C ALA A 8 14.56 8.26 6.91
N ARG A 9 15.26 9.19 6.27
CA ARG A 9 15.40 9.23 4.80
C ARG A 9 16.11 7.98 4.26
N LEU A 10 17.22 7.59 4.90
CA LEU A 10 17.94 6.38 4.52
C LEU A 10 17.06 5.13 4.67
N LYS A 11 16.38 4.98 5.81
CA LYS A 11 15.43 3.88 6.03
C LYS A 11 14.33 3.86 4.97
N GLY A 12 13.75 5.02 4.62
CA GLY A 12 12.74 5.15 3.59
C GLY A 12 13.24 4.71 2.21
N ARG A 13 14.46 5.09 1.85
CA ARG A 13 15.09 4.66 0.59
C ARG A 13 15.35 3.16 0.54
N LEU A 14 15.82 2.56 1.63
CA LEU A 14 16.00 1.11 1.72
C LEU A 14 14.66 0.38 1.52
N ARG A 15 13.59 0.82 2.20
CA ARG A 15 12.26 0.23 2.02
C ARG A 15 11.69 0.43 0.61
N ALA A 16 11.97 1.57 -0.03
CA ALA A 16 11.60 1.80 -1.42
C ALA A 16 12.34 0.83 -2.36
N TRP A 17 13.62 0.58 -2.11
CA TRP A 17 14.39 -0.43 -2.84
C TRP A 17 13.84 -1.83 -2.63
N ASP A 18 13.56 -2.23 -1.37
CA ASP A 18 12.99 -3.53 -1.02
C ASP A 18 11.66 -3.78 -1.75
N SER A 19 10.80 -2.75 -1.85
CA SER A 19 9.49 -2.86 -2.50
C SER A 19 9.57 -3.16 -4.01
N ILE A 20 10.71 -2.92 -4.64
CA ILE A 20 10.98 -3.25 -6.04
C ILE A 20 11.70 -4.60 -6.16
N VAL A 21 12.66 -4.87 -5.27
CA VAL A 21 13.53 -6.05 -5.37
C VAL A 21 12.84 -7.32 -4.88
N VAL A 22 12.10 -7.24 -3.77
CA VAL A 22 11.42 -8.42 -3.18
C VAL A 22 10.43 -9.07 -4.15
N PRO A 23 9.52 -8.32 -4.83
CA PRO A 23 8.64 -8.92 -5.83
C PRO A 23 9.37 -9.60 -7.00
N ARG A 24 10.59 -9.14 -7.33
CA ARG A 24 11.40 -9.78 -8.39
C ARG A 24 11.81 -11.20 -8.02
N TRP A 25 12.06 -11.50 -6.75
CA TRP A 25 12.32 -12.87 -6.32
C TRP A 25 11.11 -13.79 -6.51
N ALA A 26 9.90 -13.22 -6.47
CA ALA A 26 8.66 -13.92 -6.82
C ALA A 26 8.36 -13.92 -8.32
N GLY A 27 9.30 -13.50 -9.17
CA GLY A 27 9.17 -13.50 -10.63
C GLY A 27 8.40 -12.29 -11.20
N VAL A 28 8.09 -11.26 -10.39
CA VAL A 28 7.43 -10.05 -10.88
C VAL A 28 8.46 -9.17 -11.62
N PRO A 29 8.25 -8.82 -12.89
CA PRO A 29 9.15 -7.92 -13.62
C PRO A 29 9.23 -6.54 -12.94
N GLU A 30 10.42 -5.93 -12.94
CA GLU A 30 10.64 -4.61 -12.35
C GLU A 30 9.72 -3.53 -12.96
N ALA A 31 9.45 -3.62 -14.25
CA ALA A 31 8.52 -2.72 -14.96
C ALA A 31 7.06 -2.80 -14.46
N HIS A 32 6.73 -3.81 -13.64
CA HIS A 32 5.42 -3.97 -13.01
C HIS A 32 5.43 -3.59 -11.51
N CYS A 33 6.57 -3.14 -10.99
CA CYS A 33 6.70 -2.67 -9.62
C CYS A 33 6.76 -1.15 -9.60
N ALA A 34 6.04 -0.52 -8.67
CA ALA A 34 6.09 0.91 -8.46
C ALA A 34 5.97 1.24 -6.97
N GLN A 35 6.86 2.11 -6.48
CA GLN A 35 6.76 2.70 -5.17
C GLN A 35 6.09 4.08 -5.26
N LEU A 36 5.00 4.29 -4.52
CA LEU A 36 4.28 5.57 -4.52
C LEU A 36 4.98 6.66 -3.69
N GLY A 37 5.82 6.27 -2.72
CA GLY A 37 6.67 7.19 -1.97
C GLY A 37 5.97 8.08 -0.95
N TYR A 38 4.69 7.88 -0.68
CA TYR A 38 3.95 8.64 0.35
C TYR A 38 4.37 8.23 1.75
N PHE A 39 4.15 9.12 2.72
CA PHE A 39 4.74 8.99 4.05
C PHE A 39 3.80 8.28 5.01
N CYS A 40 4.38 7.45 5.89
CA CYS A 40 3.65 6.71 6.92
C CYS A 40 2.89 7.66 7.86
N LEU A 41 1.67 7.28 8.23
CA LEU A 41 0.73 8.01 9.11
C LEU A 41 0.32 9.40 8.57
N GLN A 42 0.48 9.64 7.27
CA GLN A 42 0.13 10.92 6.67
C GLN A 42 -1.13 10.85 5.77
N LEU A 43 -1.54 9.66 5.33
CA LEU A 43 -2.70 9.52 4.44
C LEU A 43 -3.99 10.12 5.01
N PRO A 44 -4.33 9.98 6.31
CA PRO A 44 -5.52 10.64 6.86
C PRO A 44 -5.50 12.16 6.75
N ALA A 45 -4.34 12.78 6.97
CA ALA A 45 -4.19 14.22 6.84
C ALA A 45 -4.28 14.69 5.38
N MET A 46 -3.72 13.90 4.45
CA MET A 46 -3.85 14.16 3.00
C MET A 46 -5.32 14.05 2.55
N GLN A 47 -6.04 13.04 3.01
CA GLN A 47 -7.46 12.86 2.69
C GLN A 47 -8.32 14.00 3.22
N ALA A 48 -8.04 14.50 4.44
CA ALA A 48 -8.77 15.59 5.06
C ALA A 48 -8.57 16.94 4.34
N ALA A 49 -7.44 17.12 3.62
CA ALA A 49 -7.10 18.32 2.88
C ALA A 49 -6.45 17.97 1.53
N PRO A 50 -7.22 17.54 0.52
CA PRO A 50 -6.72 16.88 -0.69
C PRO A 50 -5.69 17.65 -1.51
N ASP A 51 -5.73 18.98 -1.49
CA ASP A 51 -4.80 19.85 -2.22
C ASP A 51 -3.59 20.28 -1.39
N GLN A 52 -3.58 19.98 -0.09
CA GLN A 52 -2.52 20.44 0.80
C GLN A 52 -1.41 19.39 0.92
N PRO A 53 -0.14 19.78 0.67
CA PRO A 53 0.98 18.87 0.87
C PRO A 53 1.16 18.51 2.34
N VAL A 54 1.33 17.22 2.64
CA VAL A 54 1.57 16.71 3.99
C VAL A 54 2.98 16.17 4.11
N ALA A 55 3.85 16.91 4.78
CA ALA A 55 5.25 16.53 4.95
C ALA A 55 5.43 15.30 5.86
N SER A 56 6.48 14.52 5.62
CA SER A 56 6.93 13.48 6.54
C SER A 56 7.43 14.09 7.85
N ARG A 57 6.85 13.68 8.97
CA ARG A 57 7.27 14.11 10.30
C ARG A 57 8.68 13.62 10.65
N GLU A 58 9.02 12.38 10.26
CA GLU A 58 10.29 11.76 10.60
C GLU A 58 11.42 12.20 9.67
N ALA A 59 11.18 12.19 8.38
CA ALA A 59 12.17 12.54 7.36
C ALA A 59 12.30 14.05 7.13
N GLN A 60 11.36 14.86 7.67
CA GLN A 60 11.28 16.32 7.45
C GLN A 60 11.41 16.65 5.95
N LEU A 61 10.57 15.99 5.15
CA LEU A 61 10.59 16.04 3.71
C LEU A 61 9.15 16.15 3.18
N SER A 62 8.95 16.99 2.16
CA SER A 62 7.66 17.18 1.47
C SER A 62 7.74 16.82 -0.02
N ASP A 63 8.69 15.98 -0.40
CA ASP A 63 8.90 15.53 -1.77
C ASP A 63 8.94 14.00 -1.81
N THR A 64 8.03 13.38 -2.56
CA THR A 64 7.90 11.91 -2.68
C THR A 64 8.96 11.30 -3.60
N ARG A 65 9.58 12.10 -4.50
CA ARG A 65 10.48 11.62 -5.55
C ARG A 65 11.74 10.94 -5.00
N LEU A 66 12.19 11.32 -3.80
CA LEU A 66 13.31 10.65 -3.13
C LEU A 66 13.07 9.13 -2.97
N PHE A 67 11.81 8.71 -2.77
CA PHE A 67 11.44 7.31 -2.54
C PHE A 67 10.94 6.60 -3.80
N ARG A 68 10.85 7.31 -4.93
CA ARG A 68 10.42 6.79 -6.24
C ARG A 68 11.56 6.53 -7.22
N GLN A 69 12.79 6.83 -6.81
CA GLN A 69 13.98 6.75 -7.68
C GLN A 69 14.28 5.36 -8.27
N PHE A 70 13.65 4.31 -7.72
CA PHE A 70 13.80 2.93 -8.20
C PHE A 70 12.65 2.50 -9.12
N ASN A 71 11.66 3.35 -9.36
CA ASN A 71 10.60 3.05 -10.31
C ASN A 71 11.17 3.03 -11.74
N ALA A 72 10.74 2.03 -12.54
CA ALA A 72 11.12 1.92 -13.94
C ALA A 72 10.40 2.94 -14.86
N PHE A 73 9.44 3.70 -14.32
CA PHE A 73 8.66 4.69 -15.05
C PHE A 73 8.20 5.82 -14.11
N LEU A 74 7.86 6.96 -14.71
CA LEU A 74 7.35 8.11 -13.97
C LEU A 74 5.86 7.99 -13.72
N LEU A 75 5.43 8.49 -12.56
CA LEU A 75 4.04 8.65 -12.15
C LEU A 75 3.60 10.11 -12.29
N PRO A 76 2.30 10.42 -12.43
CA PRO A 76 1.83 11.81 -12.50
C PRO A 76 2.33 12.70 -11.35
N GLY A 77 2.36 12.17 -10.11
CA GLY A 77 2.86 12.90 -8.94
C GLY A 77 4.37 13.20 -8.98
N ASP A 78 5.13 12.64 -9.92
CA ASP A 78 6.55 12.98 -10.09
C ASP A 78 6.75 14.37 -10.72
N GLN A 79 5.69 14.95 -11.29
CA GLN A 79 5.76 16.28 -11.90
C GLN A 79 6.21 17.34 -10.89
N ASP A 80 5.63 17.33 -9.69
CA ASP A 80 5.95 18.28 -8.61
C ASP A 80 6.50 17.60 -7.33
N GLY A 81 6.33 16.29 -7.20
CA GLY A 81 6.73 15.52 -6.03
C GLY A 81 5.88 15.79 -4.79
N SER A 82 4.78 16.51 -4.92
CA SER A 82 3.98 16.99 -3.80
C SER A 82 3.17 15.85 -3.15
N PRO A 83 3.28 15.63 -1.84
CA PRO A 83 2.54 14.59 -1.12
C PRO A 83 1.10 15.05 -0.82
N THR A 84 0.27 15.16 -1.85
CA THR A 84 -1.14 15.51 -1.77
C THR A 84 -2.03 14.29 -2.06
N TRP A 85 -3.28 14.33 -1.56
CA TRP A 85 -4.27 13.29 -1.88
C TRP A 85 -4.56 13.23 -3.38
N ASN A 86 -4.69 14.40 -4.01
CA ASN A 86 -4.94 14.47 -5.44
C ASN A 86 -3.82 13.85 -6.29
N ASN A 87 -2.56 14.04 -5.90
CA ASN A 87 -1.44 13.36 -6.56
C ASN A 87 -1.48 11.84 -6.33
N LEU A 88 -1.83 11.39 -5.12
CA LEU A 88 -2.02 9.96 -4.84
C LEU A 88 -3.10 9.36 -5.74
N LEU A 89 -4.24 10.03 -5.89
CA LEU A 89 -5.31 9.57 -6.78
C LEU A 89 -4.87 9.54 -8.25
N ALA A 90 -4.13 10.56 -8.71
CA ALA A 90 -3.60 10.60 -10.07
C ALA A 90 -2.62 9.45 -10.33
N ASP A 91 -1.73 9.17 -9.38
CA ASP A 91 -0.78 8.05 -9.45
C ASP A 91 -1.51 6.70 -9.50
N LEU A 92 -2.50 6.49 -8.64
CA LEU A 92 -3.31 5.26 -8.61
C LEU A 92 -4.08 5.06 -9.91
N ARG A 93 -4.71 6.12 -10.45
CA ARG A 93 -5.41 6.07 -11.75
C ARG A 93 -4.46 5.67 -12.86
N ALA A 94 -3.28 6.26 -12.91
CA ALA A 94 -2.27 5.94 -13.92
C ALA A 94 -1.81 4.48 -13.82
N LEU A 95 -1.60 3.95 -12.60
CA LEU A 95 -1.24 2.56 -12.37
C LEU A 95 -2.36 1.60 -12.77
N ILE A 96 -3.60 1.89 -12.40
CA ILE A 96 -4.76 1.05 -12.74
C ILE A 96 -4.95 1.00 -14.26
N LEU A 97 -4.88 2.13 -14.95
CA LEU A 97 -5.02 2.18 -16.41
C LEU A 97 -3.85 1.50 -17.13
N ARG A 98 -2.64 1.57 -16.57
CA ARG A 98 -1.45 0.89 -17.10
C ARG A 98 -1.55 -0.63 -16.94
N ALA A 99 -1.90 -1.10 -15.75
CA ALA A 99 -1.94 -2.52 -15.40
C ALA A 99 -3.22 -3.21 -15.88
N ARG A 100 -4.34 -2.51 -15.91
CA ARG A 100 -5.70 -3.03 -16.18
C ARG A 100 -5.98 -4.31 -15.41
N PRO A 101 -5.86 -4.30 -14.07
CA PRO A 101 -5.91 -5.50 -13.26
C PRO A 101 -7.34 -6.06 -13.20
N GLU A 102 -7.50 -7.36 -13.43
CA GLU A 102 -8.77 -8.04 -13.19
C GLU A 102 -9.06 -8.19 -11.69
N VAL A 103 -8.01 -8.34 -10.89
CA VAL A 103 -8.09 -8.48 -9.44
C VAL A 103 -7.24 -7.40 -8.78
N ILE A 104 -7.81 -6.65 -7.85
CA ILE A 104 -7.08 -5.72 -6.97
C ILE A 104 -7.07 -6.31 -5.55
N VAL A 105 -5.89 -6.38 -4.94
CA VAL A 105 -5.71 -6.81 -3.55
C VAL A 105 -5.29 -5.61 -2.71
N LEU A 106 -6.00 -5.32 -1.64
CA LEU A 106 -5.77 -4.13 -0.81
C LEU A 106 -6.12 -4.39 0.66
N PRO A 107 -5.69 -3.54 1.62
CA PRO A 107 -6.08 -3.68 3.01
C PRO A 107 -7.59 -3.55 3.20
N HIS A 108 -8.18 -4.37 4.09
CA HIS A 108 -9.61 -4.31 4.39
C HIS A 108 -9.89 -3.31 5.53
N PRO A 109 -10.76 -2.30 5.34
CA PRO A 109 -10.89 -1.17 6.26
C PRO A 109 -11.54 -1.52 7.60
N SER A 110 -12.33 -2.61 7.66
CA SER A 110 -13.01 -3.01 8.90
C SER A 110 -12.22 -4.05 9.70
N ILE A 111 -11.27 -4.77 9.06
CA ILE A 111 -10.48 -5.81 9.70
C ILE A 111 -9.10 -5.28 10.08
N ASP A 112 -8.52 -4.43 9.22
CA ASP A 112 -7.23 -3.79 9.46
C ASP A 112 -7.44 -2.38 10.01
N PRO A 113 -7.16 -2.13 11.30
CA PRO A 113 -7.46 -0.85 11.94
C PRO A 113 -6.43 0.24 11.66
N HIS A 114 -5.37 -0.05 10.91
CA HIS A 114 -4.32 0.93 10.68
C HIS A 114 -4.83 2.12 9.84
N PRO A 115 -4.67 3.37 10.28
CA PRO A 115 -5.26 4.54 9.60
C PRO A 115 -4.83 4.68 8.12
N ASP A 116 -3.55 4.43 7.81
CA ASP A 116 -3.08 4.50 6.42
C ASP A 116 -3.68 3.37 5.56
N HIS A 117 -3.94 2.19 6.13
CA HIS A 117 -4.53 1.08 5.38
C HIS A 117 -5.99 1.37 5.04
N ILE A 118 -6.74 1.96 5.97
CA ILE A 118 -8.11 2.44 5.72
C ILE A 118 -8.11 3.50 4.62
N CYS A 119 -7.21 4.48 4.70
CA CYS A 119 -7.10 5.52 3.68
C CYS A 119 -6.59 4.98 2.33
N ALA A 120 -5.70 3.99 2.33
CA ALA A 120 -5.23 3.37 1.09
C ALA A 120 -6.39 2.70 0.32
N GLN A 121 -7.29 2.01 1.02
CA GLN A 121 -8.48 1.47 0.40
C GLN A 121 -9.39 2.60 -0.15
N ALA A 122 -9.66 3.63 0.66
CA ALA A 122 -10.48 4.76 0.23
C ALA A 122 -9.90 5.41 -1.04
N ALA A 123 -8.57 5.60 -1.09
CA ALA A 123 -7.89 6.15 -2.26
C ALA A 123 -8.07 5.28 -3.52
N VAL A 124 -7.97 3.95 -3.40
CA VAL A 124 -8.20 3.05 -4.55
C VAL A 124 -9.64 3.13 -5.03
N PHE A 125 -10.63 3.11 -4.14
CA PHE A 125 -12.04 3.23 -4.53
C PHE A 125 -12.34 4.59 -5.17
N GLU A 126 -11.78 5.67 -4.65
CA GLU A 126 -11.93 7.01 -5.22
C GLU A 126 -11.21 7.12 -6.58
N ALA A 127 -10.04 6.50 -6.72
CA ALA A 127 -9.33 6.45 -7.99
C ALA A 127 -10.08 5.67 -9.07
N LEU A 128 -10.79 4.60 -8.70
CA LEU A 128 -11.62 3.81 -9.63
C LEU A 128 -12.86 4.57 -10.13
N GLN A 129 -13.34 5.58 -9.38
CA GLN A 129 -14.49 6.36 -9.80
C GLN A 129 -14.22 7.08 -11.12
N GLY A 130 -15.08 6.83 -12.11
CA GLY A 130 -14.99 7.46 -13.43
C GLY A 130 -13.89 6.93 -14.35
N LEU A 131 -13.15 5.88 -13.94
CA LEU A 131 -12.23 5.20 -14.86
C LEU A 131 -13.00 4.30 -15.84
N GLU A 132 -12.52 4.24 -17.08
CA GLU A 132 -13.04 3.32 -18.09
C GLU A 132 -12.78 1.85 -17.75
N TRP A 133 -11.68 1.57 -17.04
CA TRP A 133 -11.32 0.24 -16.57
C TRP A 133 -11.80 0.00 -15.14
N GLN A 134 -12.51 -1.10 -14.94
CA GLN A 134 -12.95 -1.57 -13.63
C GLN A 134 -12.44 -3.00 -13.39
N PRO A 135 -11.92 -3.33 -12.20
CA PRO A 135 -11.57 -4.71 -11.86
C PRO A 135 -12.83 -5.55 -11.72
N THR A 136 -12.73 -6.85 -12.00
CA THR A 136 -13.81 -7.81 -11.77
C THR A 136 -13.93 -8.19 -10.29
N THR A 137 -12.82 -8.11 -9.54
CA THR A 137 -12.77 -8.55 -8.15
C THR A 137 -11.86 -7.63 -7.33
N ILE A 138 -12.28 -7.30 -6.13
CA ILE A 138 -11.47 -6.63 -5.12
C ILE A 138 -11.39 -7.54 -3.90
N LEU A 139 -10.17 -7.93 -3.51
CA LEU A 139 -9.89 -8.76 -2.35
C LEU A 139 -9.29 -7.92 -1.23
N GLY A 140 -9.90 -7.99 -0.04
CA GLY A 140 -9.39 -7.32 1.15
C GLY A 140 -8.56 -8.26 2.01
N TYR A 141 -7.41 -7.78 2.52
CA TYR A 141 -6.60 -8.50 3.49
C TYR A 141 -6.37 -7.66 4.75
N ALA A 142 -5.99 -8.29 5.85
CA ALA A 142 -5.54 -7.61 7.06
C ALA A 142 -4.05 -7.84 7.25
N ASN A 143 -3.29 -6.76 7.41
CA ASN A 143 -1.89 -6.80 7.80
C ASN A 143 -1.74 -6.63 9.33
N HIS A 144 -2.62 -5.82 9.92
CA HIS A 144 -2.79 -5.68 11.36
C HIS A 144 -4.18 -6.15 11.74
N LEU A 145 -4.31 -6.91 12.81
CA LEU A 145 -5.60 -7.35 13.34
C LEU A 145 -5.91 -6.61 14.63
N HIS A 146 -7.17 -6.21 14.81
CA HIS A 146 -7.63 -5.63 16.06
C HIS A 146 -7.39 -6.62 17.20
N ASP A 147 -6.62 -6.16 18.20
CA ASP A 147 -6.30 -6.90 19.42
C ASP A 147 -5.63 -8.27 19.23
N ASN A 148 -5.16 -8.60 18.02
CA ASN A 148 -4.50 -9.87 17.76
C ASN A 148 -3.51 -9.84 16.59
N ASP A 149 -2.37 -9.18 16.78
CA ASP A 149 -1.26 -9.23 15.82
C ASP A 149 -0.58 -10.61 15.72
N ARG A 150 -1.02 -11.59 16.54
CA ARG A 150 -0.44 -12.93 16.57
C ARG A 150 -1.27 -13.97 15.82
N TRP A 151 -2.40 -13.58 15.25
CA TRP A 151 -3.21 -14.50 14.45
C TRP A 151 -2.73 -14.51 12.98
N PRO A 152 -2.72 -15.64 12.27
CA PRO A 152 -2.87 -17.01 12.77
C PRO A 152 -1.56 -17.55 13.38
N MET A 153 -1.65 -18.17 14.56
CA MET A 153 -0.50 -18.79 15.25
C MET A 153 -0.72 -20.30 15.32
N GLY A 154 0.32 -21.07 15.03
CA GLY A 154 0.28 -22.52 15.09
C GLY A 154 1.19 -23.16 14.04
N ASN A 155 1.19 -24.50 14.00
CA ASN A 155 1.88 -25.22 12.95
C ASN A 155 1.16 -25.05 11.61
N SER A 156 1.90 -25.11 10.51
CA SER A 156 1.33 -24.99 9.15
C SER A 156 0.32 -26.09 8.80
N ALA A 157 0.31 -27.19 9.55
CA ALA A 157 -0.64 -28.30 9.41
C ALA A 157 -1.92 -28.14 10.25
N ASP A 158 -1.95 -27.17 11.17
CA ASP A 158 -3.11 -26.93 12.02
C ASP A 158 -4.21 -26.20 11.21
N GLY A 159 -5.46 -26.49 11.54
CA GLY A 159 -6.58 -25.74 10.98
C GLY A 159 -6.51 -24.27 11.39
N ILE A 160 -6.65 -23.36 10.42
CA ILE A 160 -6.68 -21.92 10.67
C ILE A 160 -8.09 -21.54 11.13
N ALA A 161 -8.20 -21.05 12.38
CA ALA A 161 -9.44 -20.47 12.87
C ALA A 161 -9.71 -19.12 12.21
N LEU A 162 -10.96 -18.68 12.20
CA LEU A 162 -11.32 -17.31 11.82
C LEU A 162 -10.66 -16.30 12.77
N PRO A 163 -10.31 -15.08 12.29
CA PRO A 163 -9.79 -14.04 13.16
C PRO A 163 -10.77 -13.72 14.31
N PRO A 164 -10.27 -13.31 15.49
CA PRO A 164 -11.13 -13.02 16.65
C PRO A 164 -12.14 -11.91 16.41
N VAL A 165 -11.79 -10.94 15.54
CA VAL A 165 -12.72 -9.92 15.07
C VAL A 165 -13.22 -10.35 13.69
N PHE A 166 -14.49 -10.66 13.61
CA PHE A 166 -15.14 -11.21 12.42
C PHE A 166 -16.44 -10.46 12.16
N ASP A 167 -16.58 -9.93 10.97
CA ASP A 167 -17.84 -9.37 10.47
C ASP A 167 -18.56 -10.42 9.64
N ALA A 168 -19.72 -10.92 10.14
CA ALA A 168 -20.51 -11.93 9.48
C ALA A 168 -21.13 -11.49 8.14
N SER A 169 -21.12 -10.18 7.86
CA SER A 169 -21.56 -9.63 6.59
C SER A 169 -20.55 -9.80 5.46
N LEU A 170 -19.28 -10.11 5.82
CA LEU A 170 -18.21 -10.30 4.84
C LEU A 170 -18.16 -11.73 4.34
N SER A 171 -18.07 -11.90 3.02
CA SER A 171 -17.73 -13.18 2.42
C SER A 171 -16.24 -13.44 2.62
N LEU A 172 -15.90 -14.37 3.51
CA LEU A 172 -14.53 -14.79 3.71
C LEU A 172 -14.19 -15.91 2.73
N TYR A 173 -13.13 -15.72 1.98
CA TYR A 173 -12.52 -16.77 1.19
C TYR A 173 -11.26 -17.24 1.93
N PRO A 174 -11.32 -18.39 2.65
CA PRO A 174 -10.12 -18.94 3.25
C PRO A 174 -9.19 -19.39 2.12
N CYS A 175 -8.19 -18.59 1.84
CA CYS A 175 -7.14 -18.94 0.89
C CYS A 175 -5.88 -19.17 1.70
N SER A 176 -5.52 -20.43 1.94
CA SER A 176 -4.18 -20.79 2.43
C SER A 176 -3.35 -21.21 1.23
N VAL A 177 -2.41 -20.37 0.83
CA VAL A 177 -1.37 -20.76 -0.11
C VAL A 177 -0.14 -21.09 0.71
N LEU A 178 0.19 -22.37 0.84
CA LEU A 178 1.48 -22.82 1.35
C LEU A 178 2.49 -22.66 0.21
N LEU A 179 3.36 -21.68 0.32
CA LEU A 179 4.55 -21.59 -0.53
C LEU A 179 5.66 -22.36 0.19
N SER A 180 6.00 -23.56 -0.31
CA SER A 180 7.26 -24.21 0.02
C SER A 180 8.35 -23.48 -0.74
N LEU A 181 9.29 -22.89 -0.02
CA LEU A 181 10.55 -22.40 -0.56
C LEU A 181 11.56 -23.54 -0.39
N ASP A 182 11.71 -24.36 -1.41
CA ASP A 182 12.80 -25.33 -1.52
C ASP A 182 14.09 -24.64 -2.01
#